data_9802456c8cd0aaaf506dc9c479a0f4a6
#
_entry.id   9802456c8cd0aaaf506dc9c479a0f4a6
#
_cell.length_a   1.000
_cell.length_b   1.000
_cell.length_c   1.000
_cell.angle_alpha   90.00
_cell.angle_beta   90.00
_cell.angle_gamma   90.00
#
_symmetry.space_group_name_H-M   'P 1'
#
loop_
_entity.id
_entity.type
_entity.pdbx_description
1 polymer ?
#
loop_
_entity_poly.entity_id
_entity_poly.type
_entity_poly.pdbx_seq_one_letter_code
_entity_poly.pdbx_strand_id
1 'polypeptide(L)'
;MKRRTFLKTTVGAGLVGSVAPNLLLGAAKDKPNEKLNIGIIGSGGRGSANMRSVASENIVALCDVNGQTLAASQKKYPKAKAYFDWRKLLEDKSIDAVTVSTADHCHAVAAVAAMRAGKHVYCEKPLAHSVHEARVMRETFAKAKVATQMGTQIHATDNYRRVVELIQSGAIGP
;
A
#
# COMPACT_ATOMS: atom_id res chain seq x y z
N MET A 1 19.17 -18.04 27.10
CA MET A 1 18.77 -19.27 26.42
C MET A 1 19.45 -19.34 25.05
N LYS A 2 20.30 -20.36 24.78
CA LYS A 2 21.11 -20.40 23.54
C LYS A 2 20.24 -20.86 22.35
N ARG A 3 20.34 -20.21 21.18
CA ARG A 3 19.58 -20.48 19.94
C ARG A 3 19.49 -21.96 19.54
N ARG A 4 20.51 -22.77 19.88
CA ARG A 4 20.52 -24.22 19.61
C ARG A 4 19.56 -25.04 20.48
N THR A 5 19.11 -24.53 21.63
CA THR A 5 18.18 -25.27 22.50
C THR A 5 16.74 -25.11 22.04
N PHE A 6 16.40 -24.00 21.38
CA PHE A 6 15.08 -23.76 20.80
C PHE A 6 14.74 -24.73 19.64
N LEU A 7 15.75 -25.06 18.82
CA LEU A 7 15.56 -25.95 17.66
C LEU A 7 15.48 -27.45 18.02
N LYS A 8 15.86 -27.86 19.22
CA LYS A 8 15.82 -29.28 19.63
C LYS A 8 14.52 -29.67 20.34
N THR A 9 13.68 -28.71 20.75
CA THR A 9 12.41 -28.95 21.46
C THR A 9 11.20 -29.05 20.52
N THR A 10 11.37 -28.83 19.22
CA THR A 10 10.26 -28.84 18.25
C THR A 10 10.11 -30.15 17.46
N VAL A 11 10.91 -31.19 17.76
CA VAL A 11 10.89 -32.47 17.01
C VAL A 11 10.20 -33.62 17.76
N GLY A 12 9.48 -33.33 18.83
CA GLY A 12 8.93 -34.41 19.65
C GLY A 12 7.52 -34.14 20.24
N ALA A 13 6.56 -33.73 19.39
CA ALA A 13 5.16 -33.79 19.81
C ALA A 13 4.28 -34.13 18.60
N GLY A 14 3.87 -35.37 18.54
CA GLY A 14 2.98 -35.87 17.50
C GLY A 14 1.57 -35.27 17.58
N LEU A 15 0.93 -35.27 16.46
CA LEU A 15 -0.50 -35.32 16.16
C LEU A 15 -1.46 -34.89 17.28
N VAL A 16 -1.68 -33.60 17.44
CA VAL A 16 -2.94 -33.06 17.91
C VAL A 16 -3.37 -32.04 16.85
N GLY A 17 -4.58 -32.21 16.33
CA GLY A 17 -5.13 -31.34 15.26
C GLY A 17 -5.09 -29.88 15.67
N SER A 18 -4.05 -29.18 15.24
CA SER A 18 -3.96 -27.75 15.37
C SER A 18 -4.89 -27.14 14.33
N VAL A 19 -6.02 -26.63 14.80
CA VAL A 19 -6.71 -25.54 14.12
C VAL A 19 -5.68 -24.41 14.03
N ALA A 20 -4.92 -24.37 12.94
CA ALA A 20 -4.07 -23.25 12.65
C ALA A 20 -4.97 -22.00 12.63
N PRO A 21 -4.66 -20.93 13.38
CA PRO A 21 -5.36 -19.68 13.18
C PRO A 21 -5.12 -19.33 11.70
N ASN A 22 -6.19 -19.37 10.91
CA ASN A 22 -6.17 -18.79 9.58
C ASN A 22 -5.84 -17.32 9.78
N LEU A 23 -4.56 -16.97 9.71
CA LEU A 23 -4.15 -15.63 9.44
C LEU A 23 -4.67 -15.36 8.03
N LEU A 24 -5.86 -14.76 7.97
CA LEU A 24 -6.46 -14.24 6.75
C LEU A 24 -5.62 -13.03 6.30
N LEU A 25 -4.42 -13.31 5.83
CA LEU A 25 -3.78 -12.50 4.82
C LEU A 25 -4.72 -12.60 3.62
N GLY A 26 -5.41 -11.50 3.30
CA GLY A 26 -6.27 -11.43 2.14
C GLY A 26 -5.50 -12.00 0.96
N ALA A 27 -6.15 -12.83 0.17
CA ALA A 27 -5.65 -13.70 -0.88
C ALA A 27 -4.33 -13.23 -1.54
N ALA A 28 -3.24 -13.21 -0.79
CA ALA A 28 -1.91 -13.20 -1.33
C ALA A 28 -1.77 -14.55 -2.01
N LYS A 29 -1.60 -14.55 -3.33
CA LYS A 29 -1.17 -15.74 -4.06
C LYS A 29 -0.06 -16.39 -3.24
N ASP A 30 -0.11 -17.70 -3.04
CA ASP A 30 0.72 -18.49 -2.12
C ASP A 30 2.23 -18.49 -2.39
N LYS A 31 2.75 -17.40 -2.95
CA LYS A 31 4.16 -17.22 -3.30
C LYS A 31 4.68 -15.90 -2.75
N PRO A 32 5.27 -15.89 -1.54
CA PRO A 32 5.78 -14.68 -0.90
C PRO A 32 6.87 -13.94 -1.70
N ASN A 33 7.41 -14.55 -2.75
CA ASN A 33 8.42 -13.96 -3.65
C ASN A 33 7.86 -13.50 -5.00
N GLU A 34 6.55 -13.60 -5.25
CA GLU A 34 5.95 -13.04 -6.46
C GLU A 34 5.79 -11.53 -6.32
N LYS A 35 6.14 -10.81 -7.40
CA LYS A 35 5.95 -9.36 -7.47
C LYS A 35 4.47 -9.00 -7.50
N LEU A 36 4.12 -7.93 -6.80
CA LEU A 36 2.78 -7.37 -6.82
C LEU A 36 2.49 -6.67 -8.15
N ASN A 37 1.28 -6.83 -8.65
CA ASN A 37 0.77 -6.08 -9.78
C ASN A 37 0.16 -4.78 -9.28
N ILE A 38 0.80 -3.65 -9.59
CA ILE A 38 0.43 -2.34 -9.04
C ILE A 38 -0.24 -1.48 -10.11
N GLY A 39 -1.38 -0.90 -9.73
CA GLY A 39 -2.06 0.18 -10.44
C GLY A 39 -1.68 1.55 -9.88
N ILE A 40 -1.41 2.51 -10.75
CA ILE A 40 -1.05 3.88 -10.38
C ILE A 40 -2.24 4.79 -10.69
N ILE A 41 -2.82 5.41 -9.67
CA ILE A 41 -3.91 6.39 -9.79
C ILE A 41 -3.34 7.79 -9.50
N GLY A 42 -3.19 8.61 -10.54
CA GLY A 42 -2.42 9.84 -10.52
C GLY A 42 -0.94 9.56 -10.79
N SER A 43 -0.50 9.67 -12.05
CA SER A 43 0.84 9.30 -12.50
C SER A 43 1.81 10.48 -12.61
N GLY A 44 1.31 11.72 -12.43
CA GLY A 44 2.09 12.95 -12.46
C GLY A 44 2.64 13.37 -11.10
N GLY A 45 3.48 14.40 -11.08
CA GLY A 45 3.96 15.03 -9.86
C GLY A 45 4.41 14.03 -8.78
N ARG A 46 3.74 14.05 -7.64
CA ARG A 46 4.01 13.13 -6.53
C ARG A 46 3.76 11.66 -6.91
N GLY A 47 2.75 11.38 -7.71
CA GLY A 47 2.48 10.03 -8.20
C GLY A 47 3.63 9.47 -9.03
N SER A 48 4.33 10.30 -9.80
CA SER A 48 5.54 9.86 -10.51
C SER A 48 6.67 9.46 -9.56
N ALA A 49 6.80 10.12 -8.39
CA ALA A 49 7.77 9.72 -7.37
C ALA A 49 7.38 8.38 -6.72
N ASN A 50 6.11 8.22 -6.35
CA ASN A 50 5.60 6.98 -5.78
C ASN A 50 5.73 5.81 -6.75
N MET A 51 5.41 6.02 -8.02
CA MET A 51 5.59 5.04 -9.08
C MET A 51 7.06 4.57 -9.20
N ARG A 52 8.04 5.47 -9.07
CA ARG A 52 9.46 5.09 -9.03
C ARG A 52 9.82 4.28 -7.80
N SER A 53 9.23 4.61 -6.65
CA SER A 53 9.51 3.91 -5.38
C SER A 53 9.01 2.46 -5.39
N VAL A 54 8.00 2.14 -6.19
CA VAL A 54 7.45 0.79 -6.34
C VAL A 54 7.86 0.12 -7.67
N ALA A 55 8.87 0.66 -8.36
CA ALA A 55 9.30 0.17 -9.68
C ALA A 55 9.97 -1.22 -9.64
N SER A 56 10.31 -1.73 -8.46
CA SER A 56 10.73 -3.12 -8.26
C SER A 56 9.60 -4.13 -8.48
N GLU A 57 8.35 -3.69 -8.34
CA GLU A 57 7.14 -4.46 -8.56
C GLU A 57 6.67 -4.38 -10.03
N ASN A 58 5.58 -5.05 -10.38
CA ASN A 58 4.98 -4.98 -11.70
C ASN A 58 4.04 -3.78 -11.80
N ILE A 59 4.42 -2.73 -12.51
CA ILE A 59 3.48 -1.64 -12.85
C ILE A 59 2.64 -2.10 -14.03
N VAL A 60 1.38 -2.48 -13.78
CA VAL A 60 0.49 -3.09 -14.79
C VAL A 60 -0.57 -2.13 -15.32
N ALA A 61 -0.87 -1.05 -14.58
CA ALA A 61 -1.89 -0.09 -14.96
C ALA A 61 -1.51 1.33 -14.53
N LEU A 62 -1.81 2.30 -15.39
CA LEU A 62 -1.58 3.73 -15.17
C LEU A 62 -2.89 4.47 -15.39
N CYS A 63 -3.23 5.39 -14.49
CA CYS A 63 -4.40 6.25 -14.62
C CYS A 63 -4.05 7.70 -14.34
N ASP A 64 -4.42 8.58 -15.24
CA ASP A 64 -4.34 10.03 -15.05
C ASP A 64 -5.36 10.72 -15.94
N VAL A 65 -5.98 11.80 -15.45
CA VAL A 65 -6.92 12.60 -16.24
C VAL A 65 -6.20 13.49 -17.27
N ASN A 66 -4.92 13.78 -17.03
CA ASN A 66 -4.08 14.52 -17.95
C ASN A 66 -3.43 13.56 -18.95
N GLY A 67 -3.86 13.64 -20.21
CA GLY A 67 -3.37 12.76 -21.29
C GLY A 67 -1.87 12.91 -21.57
N GLN A 68 -1.27 14.09 -21.39
CA GLN A 68 0.17 14.28 -21.56
C GLN A 68 0.97 13.58 -20.46
N THR A 69 0.51 13.70 -19.22
CA THR A 69 1.09 13.01 -18.05
C THR A 69 0.99 11.50 -18.21
N LEU A 70 -0.18 11.02 -18.61
CA LEU A 70 -0.43 9.60 -18.84
C LEU A 70 0.47 9.04 -19.93
N ALA A 71 0.56 9.73 -21.07
CA ALA A 71 1.44 9.34 -22.19
C ALA A 71 2.92 9.32 -21.80
N ALA A 72 3.38 10.31 -21.00
CA ALA A 72 4.76 10.35 -20.50
C ALA A 72 5.06 9.18 -19.54
N SER A 73 4.09 8.79 -18.71
CA SER A 73 4.21 7.65 -17.83
C SER A 73 4.18 6.33 -18.60
N GLN A 74 3.34 6.21 -19.61
CA GLN A 74 3.25 5.02 -20.46
C GLN A 74 4.51 4.78 -21.27
N LYS A 75 5.24 5.84 -21.69
CA LYS A 75 6.56 5.69 -22.32
C LYS A 75 7.57 5.00 -21.40
N LYS A 76 7.49 5.21 -20.08
CA LYS A 76 8.36 4.57 -19.08
C LYS A 76 7.94 3.13 -18.76
N TYR A 77 6.65 2.86 -18.83
CA TYR A 77 6.05 1.56 -18.54
C TYR A 77 5.17 1.10 -19.72
N PRO A 78 5.78 0.74 -20.86
CA PRO A 78 5.03 0.49 -22.11
C PRO A 78 4.11 -0.74 -22.05
N LYS A 79 4.33 -1.63 -21.09
CA LYS A 79 3.47 -2.81 -20.87
C LYS A 79 2.25 -2.51 -20.00
N ALA A 80 2.22 -1.35 -19.31
CA ALA A 80 1.11 -0.97 -18.46
C ALA A 80 -0.08 -0.50 -19.29
N LYS A 81 -1.28 -0.93 -18.91
CA LYS A 81 -2.53 -0.43 -19.50
C LYS A 81 -2.78 1.01 -19.06
N ALA A 82 -3.22 1.87 -19.96
CA ALA A 82 -3.52 3.27 -19.68
C ALA A 82 -5.04 3.49 -19.52
N TYR A 83 -5.41 4.25 -18.50
CA TYR A 83 -6.80 4.58 -18.17
C TYR A 83 -6.94 6.09 -17.91
N PHE A 84 -8.03 6.67 -18.33
CA PHE A 84 -8.43 8.04 -17.96
C PHE A 84 -9.34 8.07 -16.73
N ASP A 85 -9.99 6.97 -16.43
CA ASP A 85 -10.87 6.80 -15.27
C ASP A 85 -10.35 5.67 -14.36
N TRP A 86 -10.01 6.03 -13.13
CA TRP A 86 -9.54 5.08 -12.14
C TRP A 86 -10.58 4.00 -11.78
N ARG A 87 -11.87 4.24 -11.99
CA ARG A 87 -12.91 3.23 -11.79
C ARG A 87 -12.71 2.06 -12.74
N LYS A 88 -12.38 2.36 -13.99
CA LYS A 88 -12.05 1.33 -15.01
C LYS A 88 -10.76 0.59 -14.68
N LEU A 89 -9.76 1.28 -14.13
CA LEU A 89 -8.55 0.63 -13.64
C LEU A 89 -8.88 -0.38 -12.52
N LEU A 90 -9.76 -0.03 -11.59
CA LEU A 90 -10.13 -0.91 -10.48
C LEU A 90 -10.92 -2.16 -10.89
N GLU A 91 -11.56 -2.17 -12.07
CA GLU A 91 -12.22 -3.35 -12.65
C GLU A 91 -11.22 -4.45 -13.03
N ASP A 92 -9.94 -4.11 -13.25
CA ASP A 92 -8.90 -5.08 -13.58
C ASP A 92 -8.55 -5.94 -12.36
N LYS A 93 -8.95 -7.20 -12.42
CA LYS A 93 -8.77 -8.19 -11.35
C LYS A 93 -7.32 -8.63 -11.18
N SER A 94 -6.46 -8.36 -12.14
CA SER A 94 -5.04 -8.70 -12.05
C SER A 94 -4.24 -7.75 -11.14
N ILE A 95 -4.80 -6.61 -10.76
CA ILE A 95 -4.18 -5.62 -9.89
C ILE A 95 -4.31 -6.07 -8.43
N ASP A 96 -3.20 -6.18 -7.73
CA ASP A 96 -3.14 -6.55 -6.31
C ASP A 96 -3.19 -5.31 -5.41
N ALA A 97 -2.50 -4.23 -5.81
CA ALA A 97 -2.38 -3.00 -5.02
C ALA A 97 -2.48 -1.75 -5.90
N VAL A 98 -2.88 -0.63 -5.30
CA VAL A 98 -2.88 0.67 -5.98
C VAL A 98 -2.16 1.74 -5.16
N THR A 99 -1.51 2.67 -5.87
CA THR A 99 -1.11 3.95 -5.29
C THR A 99 -2.13 5.02 -5.70
N VAL A 100 -2.59 5.82 -4.74
CA VAL A 100 -3.50 6.95 -4.96
C VAL A 100 -2.73 8.23 -4.70
N SER A 101 -2.45 8.99 -5.74
CA SER A 101 -1.64 10.22 -5.71
C SER A 101 -2.29 11.31 -6.59
N THR A 102 -3.58 11.46 -6.43
CA THR A 102 -4.41 12.44 -7.14
C THR A 102 -4.44 13.78 -6.39
N ALA A 103 -5.35 14.66 -6.75
CA ALA A 103 -5.67 15.83 -5.92
C ALA A 103 -6.33 15.40 -4.60
N ASP A 104 -6.10 16.14 -3.52
CA ASP A 104 -6.47 15.79 -2.14
C ASP A 104 -7.95 15.38 -1.99
N HIS A 105 -8.85 16.11 -2.65
CA HIS A 105 -10.29 15.85 -2.62
C HIS A 105 -10.72 14.55 -3.35
N CYS A 106 -9.82 13.92 -4.09
CA CYS A 106 -10.07 12.63 -4.76
C CYS A 106 -9.49 11.44 -4.01
N HIS A 107 -8.65 11.65 -2.98
CA HIS A 107 -7.96 10.58 -2.25
C HIS A 107 -8.94 9.59 -1.65
N ALA A 108 -9.87 10.07 -0.82
CA ALA A 108 -10.81 9.20 -0.12
C ALA A 108 -11.70 8.41 -1.06
N VAL A 109 -12.21 9.04 -2.12
CA VAL A 109 -13.13 8.38 -3.07
C VAL A 109 -12.44 7.22 -3.78
N ALA A 110 -11.21 7.45 -4.28
CA ALA A 110 -10.45 6.43 -4.98
C ALA A 110 -9.97 5.32 -4.03
N ALA A 111 -9.47 5.69 -2.84
CA ALA A 111 -8.99 4.72 -1.86
C ALA A 111 -10.10 3.83 -1.32
N VAL A 112 -11.29 4.39 -1.01
CA VAL A 112 -12.46 3.64 -0.56
C VAL A 112 -12.92 2.66 -1.64
N ALA A 113 -12.96 3.09 -2.91
CA ALA A 113 -13.35 2.21 -4.01
C ALA A 113 -12.33 1.07 -4.20
N ALA A 114 -11.03 1.37 -4.10
CA ALA A 114 -9.98 0.35 -4.19
C ALA A 114 -10.07 -0.68 -3.07
N MET A 115 -10.25 -0.22 -1.81
CA MET A 115 -10.44 -1.12 -0.66
C MET A 115 -11.67 -2.03 -0.83
N ARG A 116 -12.80 -1.48 -1.32
CA ARG A 116 -14.02 -2.24 -1.61
C ARG A 116 -13.83 -3.25 -2.74
N ALA A 117 -12.94 -2.95 -3.69
CA ALA A 117 -12.54 -3.87 -4.74
C ALA A 117 -11.51 -4.92 -4.29
N GLY A 118 -11.18 -4.96 -2.98
CA GLY A 118 -10.24 -5.94 -2.41
C GLY A 118 -8.77 -5.67 -2.72
N LYS A 119 -8.42 -4.43 -3.13
CA LYS A 119 -7.05 -4.07 -3.47
C LYS A 119 -6.36 -3.40 -2.29
N HIS A 120 -5.07 -3.71 -2.09
CA HIS A 120 -4.22 -2.99 -1.15
C HIS A 120 -4.02 -1.54 -1.59
N VAL A 121 -3.89 -0.60 -0.64
CA VAL A 121 -3.89 0.83 -0.97
C VAL A 121 -2.74 1.56 -0.27
N TYR A 122 -1.90 2.21 -1.06
CA TYR A 122 -1.07 3.32 -0.60
C TYR A 122 -1.73 4.62 -1.04
N CYS A 123 -2.11 5.49 -0.09
CA CYS A 123 -2.76 6.76 -0.38
C CYS A 123 -1.92 7.93 0.11
N GLU A 124 -1.65 8.91 -0.76
CA GLU A 124 -0.92 10.12 -0.37
C GLU A 124 -1.64 10.90 0.73
N LYS A 125 -0.85 11.70 1.42
CA LYS A 125 -1.33 12.67 2.41
C LYS A 125 -1.90 13.92 1.69
N PRO A 126 -2.96 14.54 2.25
CA PRO A 126 -3.83 14.06 3.33
C PRO A 126 -4.73 12.91 2.85
N LEU A 127 -5.07 11.98 3.73
CA LEU A 127 -5.93 10.84 3.37
C LEU A 127 -7.30 11.25 2.83
N ALA A 128 -7.83 12.35 3.35
CA ALA A 128 -9.15 12.85 3.05
C ALA A 128 -9.17 14.36 3.19
N HIS A 129 -10.11 14.99 2.55
CA HIS A 129 -10.31 16.44 2.59
C HIS A 129 -11.41 16.86 3.58
N SER A 130 -12.14 15.89 4.16
CA SER A 130 -13.14 16.12 5.20
C SER A 130 -13.11 15.05 6.29
N VAL A 131 -13.62 15.41 7.48
CA VAL A 131 -13.75 14.45 8.60
C VAL A 131 -14.68 13.29 8.25
N HIS A 132 -15.74 13.56 7.50
CA HIS A 132 -16.67 12.52 7.04
C HIS A 132 -15.95 11.48 6.18
N GLU A 133 -15.17 11.91 5.19
CA GLU A 133 -14.40 11.02 4.32
C GLU A 133 -13.40 10.18 5.12
N ALA A 134 -12.69 10.80 6.08
CA ALA A 134 -11.76 10.07 6.95
C ALA A 134 -12.46 8.96 7.76
N ARG A 135 -13.68 9.20 8.26
CA ARG A 135 -14.49 8.19 8.93
C ARG A 135 -14.88 7.05 7.99
N VAL A 136 -15.37 7.38 6.79
CA VAL A 136 -15.73 6.37 5.77
C VAL A 136 -14.52 5.52 5.39
N MET A 137 -13.34 6.12 5.23
CA MET A 137 -12.10 5.37 4.97
C MET A 137 -11.78 4.40 6.10
N ARG A 138 -11.82 4.85 7.36
CA ARG A 138 -11.57 4.01 8.54
C ARG A 138 -12.55 2.83 8.61
N GLU A 139 -13.84 3.09 8.41
CA GLU A 139 -14.87 2.05 8.43
C GLU A 139 -14.74 1.07 7.29
N THR A 140 -14.36 1.55 6.10
CA THR A 140 -14.11 0.71 4.95
C THR A 140 -12.88 -0.17 5.17
N PHE A 141 -11.79 0.38 5.69
CA PHE A 141 -10.60 -0.39 6.05
C PHE A 141 -10.91 -1.52 7.03
N ALA A 142 -11.65 -1.24 8.09
CA ALA A 142 -12.01 -2.24 9.09
C ALA A 142 -12.78 -3.44 8.50
N LYS A 143 -13.51 -3.23 7.40
CA LYS A 143 -14.32 -4.27 6.72
C LYS A 143 -13.57 -4.97 5.58
N ALA A 144 -12.69 -4.24 4.88
CA ALA A 144 -12.12 -4.70 3.60
C ALA A 144 -11.00 -5.74 3.75
N LYS A 145 -10.37 -5.86 4.94
CA LYS A 145 -9.26 -6.81 5.23
C LYS A 145 -8.09 -6.70 4.23
N VAL A 146 -7.79 -5.49 3.77
CA VAL A 146 -6.66 -5.17 2.88
C VAL A 146 -5.59 -4.40 3.65
N ALA A 147 -4.34 -4.43 3.18
CA ALA A 147 -3.29 -3.58 3.72
C ALA A 147 -3.47 -2.14 3.21
N THR A 148 -3.29 -1.16 4.08
CA THR A 148 -3.33 0.25 3.73
C THR A 148 -2.16 1.00 4.35
N GLN A 149 -1.65 2.00 3.64
CA GLN A 149 -0.60 2.89 4.12
C GLN A 149 -0.89 4.32 3.69
N MET A 150 -0.75 5.27 4.61
CA MET A 150 -0.75 6.69 4.29
C MET A 150 0.66 7.16 3.91
N GLY A 151 0.75 8.01 2.91
CA GLY A 151 1.99 8.56 2.36
C GLY A 151 2.63 9.66 3.20
N THR A 152 2.91 9.41 4.47
CA THR A 152 3.67 10.31 5.36
C THR A 152 5.17 9.95 5.34
N GLN A 153 5.83 10.21 4.22
CA GLN A 153 7.18 9.71 3.92
C GLN A 153 8.22 10.10 4.96
N ILE A 154 8.16 11.31 5.51
CA ILE A 154 9.13 11.82 6.48
C ILE A 154 9.21 10.94 7.73
N HIS A 155 8.09 10.36 8.16
CA HIS A 155 8.02 9.47 9.33
C HIS A 155 8.84 8.17 9.15
N ALA A 156 9.17 7.80 7.92
CA ALA A 156 9.96 6.62 7.61
C ALA A 156 11.46 6.91 7.43
N THR A 157 11.90 8.17 7.63
CA THR A 157 13.30 8.56 7.43
C THR A 157 14.12 8.40 8.72
N ASP A 158 15.41 8.13 8.55
CA ASP A 158 16.36 8.00 9.68
C ASP A 158 16.47 9.31 10.50
N ASN A 159 16.36 10.46 9.85
CA ASN A 159 16.36 11.74 10.55
C ASN A 159 15.20 11.86 11.54
N TYR A 160 14.02 11.37 11.19
CA TYR A 160 12.86 11.41 12.09
C TYR A 160 13.05 10.48 13.30
N ARG A 161 13.63 9.30 13.09
CA ARG A 161 14.00 8.37 14.18
C ARG A 161 14.98 9.01 15.13
N ARG A 162 16.01 9.67 14.60
CA ARG A 162 17.01 10.38 15.39
C ARG A 162 16.39 11.49 16.24
N VAL A 163 15.44 12.25 15.70
CA VAL A 163 14.71 13.28 16.47
C VAL A 163 13.94 12.65 17.63
N VAL A 164 13.25 11.54 17.40
CA VAL A 164 12.52 10.81 18.46
C VAL A 164 13.48 10.32 19.55
N GLU A 165 14.62 9.74 19.19
CA GLU A 165 15.65 9.29 20.14
C GLU A 165 16.18 10.45 20.98
N LEU A 166 16.47 11.61 20.39
CA LEU A 166 16.92 12.80 21.11
C LEU A 166 15.87 13.33 22.11
N ILE A 167 14.60 13.33 21.69
CA ILE A 167 13.49 13.74 22.57
C ILE A 167 13.36 12.76 23.74
N GLN A 168 13.34 11.46 23.46
CA GLN A 168 13.16 10.41 24.48
C GLN A 168 14.35 10.30 25.43
N SER A 169 15.55 10.63 24.98
CA SER A 169 16.76 10.67 25.84
C SER A 169 16.80 11.88 26.76
N GLY A 170 15.88 12.83 26.65
CA GLY A 170 15.88 14.07 27.42
C GLY A 170 16.93 15.09 26.97
N ALA A 171 17.58 14.90 25.80
CA ALA A 171 18.66 15.78 25.31
C ALA A 171 18.21 17.23 25.05
N ILE A 172 16.93 17.46 24.88
CA ILE A 172 16.35 18.81 24.68
C ILE A 172 15.63 19.35 25.92
N GLY A 173 15.75 18.66 27.07
CA GLY A 173 15.14 19.04 28.34
C GLY A 173 13.76 18.41 28.56
N PRO A 174 13.19 18.65 29.77
CA PRO A 174 11.85 18.16 30.12
C PRO A 174 10.75 18.90 29.35
#